data_db1fb1d84ff467d2563104e80c9042be
#
_entry.id   db1fb1d84ff467d2563104e80c9042be
#
_cell.length_a   1.000
_cell.length_b   1.000
_cell.length_c   1.000
_cell.angle_alpha   90.00
_cell.angle_beta   90.00
_cell.angle_gamma   90.00
#
_symmetry.space_group_name_H-M   'P 1'
#
loop_
_entity.id
_entity.type
_entity.pdbx_description
1 polymer ?
#
loop_
_entity_poly.entity_id
_entity_poly.type
_entity_poly.pdbx_seq_one_letter_code
_entity_poly.pdbx_strand_id
1 'polypeptide(L)'
;MALVKYNNRSILNVTALDSIASGGLNLITTNTISSGVSSSSFTSNIDSTYDTYLFKFISIHGATDNILFTFNLSVDGGSNYNVTKTSTFFTARHREDDSAAILTYQTGSDLAQSTGYKRMFFDSGIASDDASSGELLLFSPSNTTFVKQFLG
;
A
#
# COMPACT_ATOMS: atom_id res chain seq x y z
N MET A 1 -39.34 25.29 10.36
CA MET A 1 -38.29 24.35 9.89
C MET A 1 -38.84 22.93 10.08
N ALA A 2 -39.03 22.17 9.00
CA ALA A 2 -39.54 20.80 9.09
C ALA A 2 -38.38 19.85 9.36
N LEU A 3 -38.45 19.11 10.44
CA LEU A 3 -37.49 18.07 10.76
C LEU A 3 -37.88 16.78 10.00
N VAL A 4 -37.09 16.37 9.02
CA VAL A 4 -37.30 15.11 8.29
C VAL A 4 -36.69 13.98 9.11
N LYS A 5 -37.51 13.06 9.60
CA LYS A 5 -37.07 11.81 10.22
C LYS A 5 -36.87 10.74 9.16
N TYR A 6 -35.63 10.30 9.01
CA TYR A 6 -35.30 9.13 8.18
C TYR A 6 -35.40 7.86 9.01
N ASN A 7 -35.98 6.81 8.45
CA ASN A 7 -35.94 5.47 9.03
C ASN A 7 -35.17 4.53 8.09
N ASN A 8 -34.84 3.33 8.54
CA ASN A 8 -34.07 2.34 7.77
C ASN A 8 -34.65 2.06 6.37
N ARG A 9 -35.95 2.23 6.14
CA ARG A 9 -36.58 2.00 4.84
C ARG A 9 -36.47 3.20 3.90
N SER A 10 -36.37 4.42 4.44
CA SER A 10 -36.24 5.63 3.63
C SER A 10 -34.86 5.73 2.94
N ILE A 11 -33.86 5.01 3.46
CA ILE A 11 -32.49 5.02 2.92
C ILE A 11 -32.28 3.96 1.85
N LEU A 12 -33.13 2.93 1.78
CA LEU A 12 -32.99 1.82 0.83
C LEU A 12 -33.04 2.25 -0.67
N ASN A 13 -33.64 3.39 -0.98
CA ASN A 13 -33.78 3.91 -2.33
C ASN A 13 -32.93 5.16 -2.60
N VAL A 14 -32.02 5.52 -1.71
CA VAL A 14 -31.09 6.62 -1.93
C VAL A 14 -29.94 6.10 -2.77
N THR A 15 -29.91 6.45 -4.03
CA THR A 15 -28.90 6.02 -5.01
C THR A 15 -27.66 6.91 -5.01
N ALA A 16 -27.72 8.11 -4.40
CA ALA A 16 -26.57 8.97 -4.19
C ALA A 16 -26.82 9.91 -3.00
N LEU A 17 -25.80 10.12 -2.19
CA LEU A 17 -25.75 11.11 -1.11
C LEU A 17 -24.66 12.13 -1.49
N ASP A 18 -25.06 13.19 -2.15
CA ASP A 18 -24.14 14.15 -2.81
C ASP A 18 -23.27 14.99 -1.85
N SER A 19 -23.46 14.92 -0.56
CA SER A 19 -22.68 15.74 0.39
C SER A 19 -22.48 15.13 1.78
N ILE A 20 -22.72 13.86 1.93
CA ILE A 20 -22.28 13.18 3.15
C ILE A 20 -20.84 12.71 2.90
N ALA A 21 -19.89 13.42 3.46
CA ALA A 21 -18.53 12.91 3.58
C ALA A 21 -18.59 11.55 4.28
N SER A 22 -18.58 10.47 3.50
CA SER A 22 -18.37 9.16 4.06
C SER A 22 -16.93 9.14 4.58
N GLY A 23 -16.74 9.31 5.89
CA GLY A 23 -15.41 9.27 6.51
C GLY A 23 -14.76 7.88 6.44
N GLY A 24 -15.12 7.07 5.43
CA GLY A 24 -14.63 5.73 5.19
C GLY A 24 -13.65 5.67 4.01
N LEU A 25 -12.94 4.57 3.90
CA LEU A 25 -12.11 4.25 2.74
C LEU A 25 -13.01 4.00 1.52
N ASN A 26 -12.65 4.59 0.39
CA ASN A 26 -13.26 4.31 -0.90
C ASN A 26 -12.41 3.31 -1.68
N LEU A 27 -12.97 2.15 -2.02
CA LEU A 27 -12.24 1.16 -2.82
C LEU A 27 -12.12 1.66 -4.25
N ILE A 28 -10.89 1.85 -4.71
CA ILE A 28 -10.58 2.29 -6.07
C ILE A 28 -10.46 1.09 -7.00
N THR A 29 -9.64 0.11 -6.62
CA THR A 29 -9.43 -1.11 -7.42
C THR A 29 -8.82 -2.23 -6.60
N THR A 30 -8.92 -3.44 -7.12
CA THR A 30 -8.28 -4.64 -6.55
C THR A 30 -7.61 -5.43 -7.66
N ASN A 31 -6.36 -5.82 -7.44
CA ASN A 31 -5.64 -6.78 -8.28
C ASN A 31 -5.57 -8.12 -7.55
N THR A 32 -6.27 -9.12 -8.08
CA THR A 32 -6.18 -10.50 -7.56
C THR A 32 -5.17 -11.28 -8.38
N ILE A 33 -4.14 -11.80 -7.71
CA ILE A 33 -3.08 -12.59 -8.34
C ILE A 33 -3.36 -14.06 -8.03
N SER A 34 -3.76 -14.81 -9.04
CA SER A 34 -4.07 -16.25 -8.94
C SER A 34 -2.97 -17.16 -9.46
N SER A 35 -1.93 -16.59 -10.07
CA SER A 35 -0.74 -17.29 -10.56
C SER A 35 0.49 -16.40 -10.40
N GLY A 36 1.67 -17.00 -10.36
CA GLY A 36 2.92 -16.24 -10.14
C GLY A 36 3.13 -15.14 -11.19
N VAL A 37 3.38 -13.92 -10.74
CA VAL A 37 3.74 -12.77 -11.57
C VAL A 37 4.98 -12.09 -10.99
N SER A 38 5.79 -11.48 -11.83
CA SER A 38 6.97 -10.72 -11.38
C SER A 38 6.61 -9.35 -10.82
N SER A 39 5.47 -8.79 -11.21
CA SER A 39 5.00 -7.48 -10.74
C SER A 39 3.50 -7.32 -10.94
N SER A 40 2.90 -6.42 -10.16
CA SER A 40 1.53 -5.94 -10.33
C SER A 40 1.54 -4.42 -10.23
N SER A 41 0.85 -3.74 -11.14
CA SER A 41 0.88 -2.29 -11.24
C SER A 41 -0.51 -1.69 -11.08
N PHE A 42 -0.57 -0.55 -10.41
CA PHE A 42 -1.73 0.33 -10.34
C PHE A 42 -1.37 1.60 -11.11
N THR A 43 -1.92 1.77 -12.32
CA THR A 43 -1.53 2.85 -13.24
C THR A 43 -2.63 3.87 -13.50
N SER A 44 -3.78 3.73 -12.84
CA SER A 44 -4.94 4.61 -12.99
C SER A 44 -5.53 4.99 -11.63
N ASN A 45 -6.28 6.11 -11.63
CA ASN A 45 -7.03 6.61 -10.47
C ASN A 45 -6.16 6.95 -9.24
N ILE A 46 -4.86 7.19 -9.43
CA ILE A 46 -3.97 7.79 -8.42
C ILE A 46 -3.71 9.22 -8.89
N ASP A 47 -4.58 10.12 -8.51
CA ASP A 47 -4.64 11.49 -9.01
C ASP A 47 -4.90 12.51 -7.88
N SER A 48 -5.44 13.67 -8.19
CA SER A 48 -5.76 14.73 -7.22
C SER A 48 -7.08 14.53 -6.49
N THR A 49 -7.79 13.43 -6.71
CA THR A 49 -9.11 13.19 -6.08
C THR A 49 -8.98 12.98 -4.58
N TYR A 50 -7.91 12.32 -4.14
CA TYR A 50 -7.67 12.04 -2.73
C TYR A 50 -6.29 12.50 -2.29
N ASP A 51 -6.20 13.02 -1.08
CA ASP A 51 -4.93 13.41 -0.46
C ASP A 51 -4.12 12.21 0.04
N THR A 52 -4.75 11.07 0.24
CA THR A 52 -4.09 9.87 0.76
C THR A 52 -4.61 8.63 0.04
N TYR A 53 -3.68 7.80 -0.41
CA TYR A 53 -3.96 6.50 -1.00
C TYR A 53 -3.39 5.39 -0.11
N LEU A 54 -4.24 4.42 0.20
CA LEU A 54 -3.87 3.23 0.98
C LEU A 54 -3.81 2.01 0.06
N PHE A 55 -2.65 1.39 -0.03
CA PHE A 55 -2.46 0.11 -0.69
C PHE A 55 -2.41 -0.98 0.38
N LYS A 56 -3.24 -2.00 0.23
CA LYS A 56 -3.25 -3.17 1.11
C LYS A 56 -2.72 -4.38 0.34
N PHE A 57 -1.78 -5.06 0.95
CA PHE A 57 -1.21 -6.30 0.45
C PHE A 57 -1.68 -7.43 1.37
N ILE A 58 -2.39 -8.40 0.82
CA ILE A 58 -3.02 -9.46 1.60
C ILE A 58 -2.56 -10.79 1.05
N SER A 59 -2.00 -11.63 1.94
CA SER A 59 -1.55 -12.98 1.62
C SER A 59 -0.57 -13.02 0.43
N ILE A 60 0.44 -12.15 0.46
CA ILE A 60 1.51 -12.17 -0.53
C ILE A 60 2.39 -13.39 -0.25
N HIS A 61 2.45 -14.30 -1.21
CA HIS A 61 3.22 -15.53 -1.15
C HIS A 61 4.28 -15.54 -2.25
N GLY A 62 5.49 -15.95 -1.91
CA GLY A 62 6.60 -16.04 -2.87
C GLY A 62 6.52 -17.28 -3.76
N ALA A 63 6.99 -17.19 -4.99
CA ALA A 63 7.19 -18.35 -5.85
C ALA A 63 8.50 -19.08 -5.56
N THR A 64 9.43 -18.42 -4.89
CA THR A 64 10.72 -18.96 -4.43
C THR A 64 11.01 -18.45 -3.03
N ASP A 65 11.85 -19.16 -2.31
CA ASP A 65 12.24 -18.81 -0.95
C ASP A 65 13.09 -17.54 -0.90
N ASN A 66 13.01 -16.79 0.21
CA ASN A 66 13.78 -15.56 0.46
C ASN A 66 13.56 -14.47 -0.58
N ILE A 67 12.37 -14.32 -1.14
CA ILE A 67 12.06 -13.23 -2.04
C ILE A 67 11.81 -11.92 -1.27
N LEU A 68 12.09 -10.83 -1.96
CA LEU A 68 11.85 -9.50 -1.46
C LEU A 68 10.57 -8.95 -2.09
N PHE A 69 9.59 -8.61 -1.28
CA PHE A 69 8.47 -7.82 -1.75
C PHE A 69 8.86 -6.35 -1.74
N THR A 70 8.79 -5.70 -2.90
CA THR A 70 9.25 -4.32 -3.09
C THR A 70 8.23 -3.50 -3.85
N PHE A 71 8.29 -2.16 -3.72
CA PHE A 71 7.52 -1.27 -4.56
C PHE A 71 8.41 -0.20 -5.23
N ASN A 72 7.90 0.39 -6.29
CA ASN A 72 8.44 1.59 -6.90
C ASN A 72 7.29 2.48 -7.39
N LEU A 73 7.61 3.71 -7.74
CA LEU A 73 6.66 4.73 -8.18
C LEU A 73 6.97 5.17 -9.61
N SER A 74 5.92 5.58 -10.32
CA SER A 74 5.99 6.13 -11.67
C SER A 74 5.29 7.50 -11.70
N VAL A 75 5.81 8.42 -12.51
CA VAL A 75 5.19 9.71 -12.80
C VAL A 75 4.70 9.82 -14.25
N ASP A 76 4.81 8.75 -15.01
CA ASP A 76 4.51 8.69 -16.45
C ASP A 76 3.52 7.56 -16.81
N GLY A 77 2.58 7.29 -15.89
CA GLY A 77 1.52 6.31 -16.10
C GLY A 77 2.00 4.85 -16.15
N GLY A 78 3.12 4.54 -15.50
CA GLY A 78 3.66 3.19 -15.42
C GLY A 78 4.65 2.84 -16.54
N SER A 79 5.06 3.81 -17.35
CA SER A 79 6.07 3.59 -18.39
C SER A 79 7.46 3.40 -17.79
N ASN A 80 7.79 4.17 -16.74
CA ASN A 80 9.04 4.06 -16.02
C ASN A 80 8.79 4.08 -14.51
N TYR A 81 9.40 3.15 -13.78
CA TYR A 81 9.35 3.07 -12.31
C TYR A 81 10.68 3.52 -11.73
N ASN A 82 10.93 4.83 -11.77
CA ASN A 82 12.22 5.44 -11.44
C ASN A 82 12.13 6.70 -10.60
N VAL A 83 11.06 6.89 -9.85
CA VAL A 83 10.94 8.05 -8.94
C VAL A 83 12.02 7.98 -7.87
N THR A 84 12.78 9.07 -7.72
CA THR A 84 13.81 9.20 -6.69
C THR A 84 13.19 9.22 -5.30
N LYS A 85 13.70 8.39 -4.39
CA LYS A 85 13.22 8.23 -3.02
C LYS A 85 14.35 8.30 -2.01
N THR A 86 14.04 8.86 -0.85
CA THR A 86 14.84 8.71 0.37
C THR A 86 13.95 8.03 1.41
N SER A 87 14.45 7.00 2.06
CA SER A 87 13.68 6.23 3.01
C SER A 87 14.56 5.66 4.11
N THR A 88 13.93 5.36 5.23
CA THR A 88 14.50 4.53 6.30
C THR A 88 13.87 3.14 6.26
N PHE A 89 14.53 2.15 6.86
CA PHE A 89 13.97 0.84 7.07
C PHE A 89 14.48 0.23 8.37
N PHE A 90 13.58 -0.22 9.21
CA PHE A 90 13.93 -0.93 10.42
C PHE A 90 13.05 -2.16 10.59
N THR A 91 13.57 -3.17 11.28
CA THR A 91 12.87 -4.42 11.54
C THR A 91 12.68 -4.56 13.03
N ALA A 92 11.45 -4.80 13.44
CA ALA A 92 11.11 -5.34 14.74
C ALA A 92 10.58 -6.76 14.52
N ARG A 93 11.24 -7.76 15.07
CA ARG A 93 10.80 -9.17 14.94
C ARG A 93 11.02 -9.95 16.21
N HIS A 94 10.12 -10.87 16.45
CA HIS A 94 10.24 -11.91 17.46
C HIS A 94 10.07 -13.25 16.77
N ARG A 95 10.96 -14.21 17.04
CA ARG A 95 10.84 -15.55 16.47
C ARG A 95 9.87 -16.37 17.29
N GLU A 96 9.12 -17.24 16.63
CA GLU A 96 8.14 -18.13 17.24
C GLU A 96 8.77 -19.09 18.27
N ASP A 97 10.00 -19.54 17.99
CA ASP A 97 10.79 -20.40 18.86
C ASP A 97 11.50 -19.64 20.02
N ASP A 98 11.20 -18.36 20.21
CA ASP A 98 11.81 -17.48 21.20
C ASP A 98 13.35 -17.36 21.10
N SER A 99 13.95 -17.81 20.00
CA SER A 99 15.41 -17.77 19.81
C SER A 99 15.94 -16.36 19.52
N ALA A 100 15.10 -15.40 19.13
CA ALA A 100 15.51 -14.04 18.86
C ALA A 100 14.36 -13.03 18.95
N ALA A 101 14.60 -11.93 19.69
CA ALA A 101 13.82 -10.70 19.68
C ALA A 101 14.74 -9.55 19.25
N ILE A 102 14.47 -8.90 18.11
CA ILE A 102 15.40 -7.97 17.47
C ILE A 102 14.65 -6.69 17.05
N LEU A 103 15.25 -5.54 17.35
CA LEU A 103 14.92 -4.25 16.74
C LEU A 103 16.20 -3.71 16.09
N THR A 104 16.21 -3.59 14.77
CA THR A 104 17.42 -3.22 14.02
C THR A 104 17.10 -2.26 12.88
N TYR A 105 17.89 -1.21 12.73
CA TYR A 105 17.94 -0.39 11.53
C TYR A 105 18.65 -1.16 10.41
N GLN A 106 18.05 -1.17 9.23
CA GLN A 106 18.48 -1.99 8.09
C GLN A 106 19.11 -1.10 7.00
N THR A 107 20.40 -0.83 7.13
CA THR A 107 21.16 0.04 6.21
C THR A 107 21.22 -0.49 4.77
N GLY A 108 21.06 -1.80 4.54
CA GLY A 108 21.00 -2.38 3.20
C GLY A 108 19.62 -2.30 2.53
N SER A 109 18.62 -1.73 3.22
CA SER A 109 17.23 -1.64 2.73
C SER A 109 16.67 -0.23 2.75
N ASP A 110 17.45 0.75 3.21
CA ASP A 110 17.14 2.16 3.08
C ASP A 110 17.51 2.68 1.68
N LEU A 111 17.04 3.86 1.35
CA LEU A 111 17.35 4.53 0.10
C LEU A 111 17.76 5.98 0.41
N ALA A 112 18.83 6.45 -0.23
CA ALA A 112 19.29 7.83 -0.16
C ALA A 112 19.29 8.41 -1.57
N GLN A 113 18.26 9.20 -1.92
CA GLN A 113 18.04 9.78 -3.25
C GLN A 113 18.20 8.76 -4.39
N SER A 114 17.59 7.59 -4.22
CA SER A 114 17.72 6.48 -5.15
C SER A 114 16.44 6.23 -5.94
N THR A 115 16.58 5.83 -7.19
CA THR A 115 15.49 5.36 -8.04
C THR A 115 15.20 3.86 -7.86
N GLY A 116 15.95 3.18 -7.00
CA GLY A 116 15.80 1.75 -6.72
C GLY A 116 14.46 1.38 -6.12
N TYR A 117 14.13 0.10 -6.17
CA TYR A 117 12.94 -0.44 -5.52
C TYR A 117 13.08 -0.41 -4.00
N LYS A 118 12.01 0.01 -3.32
CA LYS A 118 11.94 0.04 -1.86
C LYS A 118 11.38 -1.27 -1.33
N ARG A 119 12.10 -1.90 -0.41
CA ARG A 119 11.65 -3.10 0.28
C ARG A 119 10.47 -2.79 1.21
N MET A 120 9.47 -3.67 1.18
CA MET A 120 8.29 -3.65 2.08
C MET A 120 8.37 -4.72 3.15
N PHE A 121 8.72 -5.95 2.78
CA PHE A 121 8.82 -7.08 3.70
C PHE A 121 10.20 -7.73 3.62
N PHE A 122 10.56 -8.39 4.72
CA PHE A 122 11.64 -9.36 4.74
C PHE A 122 11.09 -10.73 4.35
N ASP A 123 11.88 -11.44 3.58
CA ASP A 123 11.88 -12.87 3.32
C ASP A 123 10.50 -13.56 3.46
N SER A 124 9.73 -13.54 2.39
CA SER A 124 8.57 -14.43 2.28
C SER A 124 9.08 -15.84 1.95
N GLY A 125 8.72 -16.80 2.75
CA GLY A 125 9.00 -18.21 2.49
C GLY A 125 8.07 -18.81 1.43
N ILE A 126 8.29 -20.09 1.11
CA ILE A 126 7.48 -20.86 0.14
C ILE A 126 6.65 -21.97 0.78
N ALA A 127 6.70 -22.12 2.09
CA ALA A 127 5.84 -23.11 2.75
C ALA A 127 4.37 -22.74 2.52
N SER A 128 3.50 -23.72 2.48
CA SER A 128 2.09 -23.53 2.12
C SER A 128 1.30 -22.61 3.07
N ASP A 129 1.83 -22.38 4.26
CA ASP A 129 1.32 -21.53 5.31
C ASP A 129 2.07 -20.18 5.42
N ASP A 130 3.15 -20.00 4.66
CA ASP A 130 3.90 -18.75 4.61
C ASP A 130 3.16 -17.71 3.77
N ALA A 131 2.79 -16.59 4.38
CA ALA A 131 2.25 -15.44 3.67
C ALA A 131 2.57 -14.15 4.42
N SER A 132 2.77 -13.08 3.67
CA SER A 132 2.98 -11.74 4.22
C SER A 132 1.81 -10.82 3.88
N SER A 133 1.46 -9.95 4.82
CA SER A 133 0.45 -8.91 4.61
C SER A 133 0.98 -7.59 5.14
N GLY A 134 0.53 -6.48 4.56
CA GLY A 134 0.96 -5.16 4.97
C GLY A 134 0.20 -4.05 4.27
N GLU A 135 0.62 -2.84 4.55
CA GLU A 135 0.01 -1.63 4.02
C GLU A 135 1.08 -0.64 3.54
N LEU A 136 0.72 0.20 2.58
CA LEU A 136 1.50 1.36 2.16
C LEU A 136 0.56 2.55 2.05
N LEU A 137 0.85 3.62 2.77
CA LEU A 137 0.21 4.92 2.65
C LEU A 137 1.05 5.81 1.74
N LEU A 138 0.43 6.43 0.76
CA LEU A 138 1.04 7.43 -0.12
C LEU A 138 0.27 8.74 0.04
N PHE A 139 0.99 9.80 0.46
CA PHE A 139 0.40 11.10 0.78
C PHE A 139 0.59 12.08 -0.36
N SER A 140 -0.50 12.74 -0.74
CA SER A 140 -0.57 13.83 -1.74
C SER A 140 0.21 13.53 -3.02
N PRO A 141 0.01 12.38 -3.70
CA PRO A 141 0.84 11.96 -4.85
C PRO A 141 0.79 12.95 -6.01
N SER A 142 -0.31 13.66 -6.19
CA SER A 142 -0.50 14.64 -7.27
C SER A 142 0.00 16.05 -6.93
N ASN A 143 0.49 16.30 -5.72
CA ASN A 143 1.01 17.61 -5.35
C ASN A 143 2.26 17.94 -6.18
N THR A 144 2.29 19.11 -6.79
CA THR A 144 3.41 19.57 -7.64
C THR A 144 4.37 20.51 -6.92
N THR A 145 4.04 20.94 -5.70
CA THR A 145 4.82 21.91 -4.92
C THR A 145 5.72 21.22 -3.89
N PHE A 146 5.18 20.23 -3.19
CA PHE A 146 5.89 19.57 -2.09
C PHE A 146 6.32 18.14 -2.46
N VAL A 147 7.35 17.65 -1.78
CA VAL A 147 7.74 16.25 -1.84
C VAL A 147 6.60 15.36 -1.35
N LYS A 148 6.44 14.19 -1.96
CA LYS A 148 5.46 13.19 -1.53
C LYS A 148 6.06 12.34 -0.43
N GLN A 149 5.23 11.97 0.52
CA GLN A 149 5.63 11.10 1.62
C GLN A 149 4.93 9.75 1.50
N PHE A 150 5.56 8.73 2.03
CA PHE A 150 4.95 7.40 2.14
C PHE A 150 5.31 6.77 3.50
N LEU A 151 4.46 5.87 3.93
CA LEU A 151 4.63 5.08 5.14
C LEU A 151 4.15 3.65 4.85
N GLY A 152 4.97 2.66 5.16
CA GLY A 152 4.65 1.24 4.98
C GLY A 152 5.37 0.36 5.97
#